data_c2382e8b9480723c48b0290cef81ae52
#
_entry.id   c2382e8b9480723c48b0290cef81ae52
#
_cell.length_a   1.000
_cell.length_b   1.000
_cell.length_c   1.000
_cell.angle_alpha   90.00
_cell.angle_beta   90.00
_cell.angle_gamma   90.00
#
_symmetry.space_group_name_H-M   'P 1'
#
loop_
_entity.id
_entity.type
_entity.pdbx_description
1 polymer ?
#
loop_
_entity_poly.entity_id
_entity_poly.type
_entity_poly.pdbx_seq_one_letter_code
_entity_poly.pdbx_strand_id
1 'polypeptide(L)'
;MKVFVINLEKDQVRREKTVKQCTLNNLKYEVIKGVDGRTLPSDILPLVTHDYPQCALTKGEIGCALSHLSIYARMIAENIPYALVLEDDALPGPELASHLAGIKTIISATRPEVFLLTGNSAYNPKLKKMDLHNNVYYRVAYGSGGYGYVINRSAAQEILKQNRPIIFEADRWPLFRLNGCLRVWCSKQAVITTSDVTRETSVLDSGRKQRFAARSAYINKFKRTIRFYQMRRIKDLLLNKTGLAQQR
;
A
#
# COMPACT_ATOMS: atom_id res chain seq x y z
N MET A 1 -2.32 2.61 18.19
CA MET A 1 -1.90 2.88 16.82
C MET A 1 -2.91 3.84 16.22
N LYS A 2 -2.48 4.86 15.49
CA LYS A 2 -3.39 5.72 14.72
C LYS A 2 -3.99 4.90 13.56
N VAL A 3 -5.28 5.06 13.29
CA VAL A 3 -5.97 4.39 12.19
C VAL A 3 -6.57 5.44 11.27
N PHE A 4 -6.24 5.39 10.00
CA PHE A 4 -6.79 6.23 8.95
C PHE A 4 -7.64 5.41 8.00
N VAL A 5 -8.83 5.91 7.69
CA VAL A 5 -9.73 5.31 6.70
C VAL A 5 -9.88 6.30 5.53
N ILE A 6 -9.35 5.94 4.37
CA ILE A 6 -9.49 6.75 3.14
C ILE A 6 -10.87 6.49 2.55
N ASN A 7 -11.63 7.55 2.32
CA ASN A 7 -12.94 7.45 1.67
C ASN A 7 -13.19 8.66 0.76
N LEU A 8 -13.70 8.39 -0.44
CA LEU A 8 -14.22 9.45 -1.30
C LEU A 8 -15.57 9.95 -0.73
N GLU A 9 -15.72 11.26 -0.59
CA GLU A 9 -16.87 11.90 0.08
C GLU A 9 -18.23 11.43 -0.47
N LYS A 10 -18.29 11.08 -1.76
CA LYS A 10 -19.50 10.57 -2.42
C LYS A 10 -19.80 9.09 -2.11
N ASP A 11 -18.82 8.31 -1.66
CA ASP A 11 -18.96 6.85 -1.46
C ASP A 11 -19.37 6.54 0.00
N GLN A 12 -20.50 7.12 0.45
CA GLN A 12 -20.98 7.02 1.83
C GLN A 12 -21.27 5.58 2.26
N VAL A 13 -21.89 4.79 1.39
CA VAL A 13 -22.24 3.38 1.68
C VAL A 13 -20.99 2.53 1.95
N ARG A 14 -19.92 2.74 1.19
CA ARG A 14 -18.64 2.05 1.42
C ARG A 14 -18.05 2.49 2.76
N ARG A 15 -18.03 3.80 3.03
CA ARG A 15 -17.56 4.35 4.30
C ARG A 15 -18.27 3.73 5.50
N GLU A 16 -19.60 3.67 5.46
CA GLU A 16 -20.40 3.11 6.56
C GLU A 16 -20.04 1.67 6.86
N LYS A 17 -19.84 0.84 5.83
CA LYS A 17 -19.43 -0.56 6.00
C LYS A 17 -18.07 -0.66 6.71
N THR A 18 -17.06 0.05 6.24
CA THR A 18 -15.70 0.01 6.82
C THR A 18 -15.67 0.61 8.23
N VAL A 19 -16.38 1.72 8.45
CA VAL A 19 -16.51 2.35 9.77
C VAL A 19 -17.19 1.42 10.78
N LYS A 20 -18.26 0.73 10.38
CA LYS A 20 -18.91 -0.30 11.21
C LYS A 20 -17.92 -1.40 11.62
N GLN A 21 -17.09 -1.89 10.70
CA GLN A 21 -16.07 -2.88 11.01
C GLN A 21 -14.99 -2.32 11.94
N CYS A 22 -14.57 -1.08 11.77
CA CYS A 22 -13.65 -0.43 12.70
C CYS A 22 -14.23 -0.35 14.12
N THR A 23 -15.50 0.01 14.25
CA THR A 23 -16.20 0.06 15.54
C THR A 23 -16.32 -1.30 16.19
N LEU A 24 -16.70 -2.35 15.43
CA LEU A 24 -16.77 -3.73 15.93
C LEU A 24 -15.41 -4.26 16.43
N ASN A 25 -14.31 -3.79 15.84
CA ASN A 25 -12.94 -4.12 16.24
C ASN A 25 -12.38 -3.14 17.30
N ASN A 26 -13.18 -2.28 17.90
CA ASN A 26 -12.78 -1.27 18.89
C ASN A 26 -11.61 -0.37 18.41
N LEU A 27 -11.55 -0.07 17.11
CA LEU A 27 -10.52 0.78 16.53
C LEU A 27 -10.92 2.25 16.67
N LYS A 28 -10.05 3.05 17.25
CA LYS A 28 -10.15 4.53 17.18
C LYS A 28 -9.61 4.97 15.83
N TYR A 29 -10.51 5.30 14.91
CA TYR A 29 -10.18 5.67 13.53
C TYR A 29 -10.46 7.14 13.25
N GLU A 30 -9.88 7.63 12.16
CA GLU A 30 -10.14 8.92 11.55
C GLU A 30 -10.39 8.72 10.06
N VAL A 31 -11.51 9.28 9.56
CA VAL A 31 -11.83 9.26 8.13
C VAL A 31 -11.09 10.39 7.45
N ILE A 32 -10.30 10.05 6.44
CA ILE A 32 -9.56 10.97 5.59
C ILE A 32 -10.31 11.14 4.28
N LYS A 33 -10.57 12.37 3.90
CA LYS A 33 -11.17 12.67 2.59
C LYS A 33 -10.20 12.26 1.49
N GLY A 34 -10.58 11.23 0.74
CA GLY A 34 -9.84 10.76 -0.43
C GLY A 34 -9.90 11.77 -1.58
N VAL A 35 -8.85 11.79 -2.38
CA VAL A 35 -8.78 12.62 -3.59
C VAL A 35 -9.45 11.88 -4.74
N ASP A 36 -10.55 12.41 -5.27
CA ASP A 36 -11.12 11.91 -6.53
C ASP A 36 -10.32 12.45 -7.72
N GLY A 37 -9.39 11.65 -8.22
CA GLY A 37 -8.53 12.07 -9.32
C GLY A 37 -9.28 12.43 -10.60
N ARG A 38 -10.54 11.99 -10.76
CA ARG A 38 -11.38 12.32 -11.93
C ARG A 38 -11.85 13.77 -11.91
N THR A 39 -11.94 14.36 -10.73
CA THR A 39 -12.35 15.78 -10.54
C THR A 39 -11.17 16.74 -10.56
N LEU A 40 -9.93 16.24 -10.61
CA LEU A 40 -8.75 17.09 -10.70
C LEU A 40 -8.72 17.82 -12.03
N PRO A 41 -8.45 19.14 -12.03
CA PRO A 41 -8.21 19.92 -13.23
C PRO A 41 -7.09 19.30 -14.07
N SER A 42 -7.20 19.39 -15.40
CA SER A 42 -6.26 18.73 -16.30
C SER A 42 -4.85 19.32 -16.25
N ASP A 43 -4.72 20.58 -15.87
CA ASP A 43 -3.45 21.31 -15.67
C ASP A 43 -2.72 20.91 -14.38
N ILE A 44 -3.44 20.38 -13.39
CA ILE A 44 -2.85 19.89 -12.14
C ILE A 44 -2.18 18.52 -12.35
N LEU A 45 -2.70 17.69 -13.24
CA LEU A 45 -2.20 16.31 -13.43
C LEU A 45 -0.70 16.25 -13.77
N PRO A 46 -0.17 17.07 -14.70
CA PRO A 46 1.27 17.11 -14.98
C PRO A 46 2.13 17.61 -13.80
N LEU A 47 1.56 18.43 -12.91
CA LEU A 47 2.28 18.96 -11.75
C LEU A 47 2.45 17.91 -10.64
N VAL A 48 1.48 17.02 -10.50
CA VAL A 48 1.47 16.00 -9.43
C VAL A 48 1.95 14.63 -9.90
N THR A 49 2.11 14.41 -11.22
CA THR A 49 2.44 13.11 -11.82
C THR A 49 3.62 13.23 -12.75
N HIS A 50 4.60 12.36 -12.60
CA HIS A 50 5.78 12.30 -13.47
C HIS A 50 5.38 11.86 -14.88
N ASP A 51 5.84 12.60 -15.90
CA ASP A 51 5.61 12.33 -17.34
C ASP A 51 4.13 12.10 -17.69
N TYR A 52 3.21 12.90 -17.18
CA TYR A 52 1.80 12.82 -17.57
C TYR A 52 1.59 13.47 -18.96
N PRO A 53 0.81 12.83 -19.88
CA PRO A 53 0.06 11.57 -19.75
C PRO A 53 0.83 10.30 -20.14
N GLN A 54 2.10 10.40 -20.54
CA GLN A 54 2.92 9.27 -21.05
C GLN A 54 3.14 8.17 -20.00
N CYS A 55 3.10 8.52 -18.71
CA CYS A 55 3.16 7.55 -17.61
C CYS A 55 2.01 6.53 -17.62
N ALA A 56 0.93 6.81 -18.37
CA ALA A 56 -0.27 5.98 -18.53
C ALA A 56 -0.99 5.62 -17.22
N LEU A 57 -0.81 6.40 -16.15
CA LEU A 57 -1.65 6.33 -14.96
C LEU A 57 -3.06 6.85 -15.28
N THR A 58 -4.08 6.18 -14.75
CA THR A 58 -5.45 6.69 -14.79
C THR A 58 -5.62 7.83 -13.77
N LYS A 59 -6.59 8.71 -14.00
CA LYS A 59 -6.93 9.76 -13.03
C LYS A 59 -7.30 9.18 -11.65
N GLY A 60 -7.99 8.03 -11.62
CA GLY A 60 -8.32 7.33 -10.37
C GLY A 60 -7.08 6.85 -9.63
N GLU A 61 -6.10 6.25 -10.32
CA GLU A 61 -4.84 5.82 -9.72
C GLU A 61 -4.03 6.99 -9.16
N ILE A 62 -4.05 8.14 -9.85
CA ILE A 62 -3.42 9.37 -9.37
C ILE A 62 -4.12 9.85 -8.09
N GLY A 63 -5.46 9.90 -8.06
CA GLY A 63 -6.22 10.30 -6.88
C GLY A 63 -5.98 9.36 -5.68
N CYS A 64 -5.97 8.06 -5.93
CA CYS A 64 -5.64 7.06 -4.91
C CYS A 64 -4.22 7.31 -4.35
N ALA A 65 -3.21 7.46 -5.21
CA ALA A 65 -1.85 7.73 -4.78
C ALA A 65 -1.75 9.04 -3.96
N LEU A 66 -2.41 10.12 -4.38
CA LEU A 66 -2.47 11.39 -3.64
C LEU A 66 -3.09 11.22 -2.25
N SER A 67 -4.15 10.41 -2.13
CA SER A 67 -4.82 10.12 -0.86
C SER A 67 -3.86 9.45 0.13
N HIS A 68 -3.12 8.44 -0.30
CA HIS A 68 -2.10 7.78 0.53
C HIS A 68 -0.94 8.72 0.88
N LEU A 69 -0.43 9.49 -0.10
CA LEU A 69 0.64 10.46 0.13
C LEU A 69 0.24 11.54 1.12
N SER A 70 -1.03 11.97 1.16
CA SER A 70 -1.54 12.93 2.15
C SER A 70 -1.44 12.40 3.58
N ILE A 71 -1.75 11.11 3.79
CA ILE A 71 -1.58 10.44 5.09
C ILE A 71 -0.09 10.39 5.47
N TYR A 72 0.80 10.07 4.53
CA TYR A 72 2.23 10.02 4.79
C TYR A 72 2.80 11.40 5.16
N ALA A 73 2.38 12.45 4.47
CA ALA A 73 2.75 13.82 4.81
C ALA A 73 2.27 14.19 6.22
N ARG A 74 1.06 13.82 6.58
CA ARG A 74 0.49 14.02 7.90
C ARG A 74 1.24 13.24 8.99
N MET A 75 1.61 11.98 8.72
CA MET A 75 2.40 11.18 9.66
C MET A 75 3.74 11.86 10.00
N ILE A 76 4.35 12.54 9.03
CA ILE A 76 5.59 13.28 9.24
C ILE A 76 5.32 14.56 10.03
N ALA A 77 4.32 15.35 9.64
CA ALA A 77 4.00 16.63 10.27
C ALA A 77 3.59 16.47 11.74
N GLU A 78 2.80 15.42 12.06
CA GLU A 78 2.32 15.14 13.41
C GLU A 78 3.23 14.16 14.20
N ASN A 79 4.41 13.81 13.69
CA ASN A 79 5.32 12.84 14.31
C ASN A 79 4.68 11.49 14.65
N ILE A 80 3.73 11.01 13.85
CA ILE A 80 3.06 9.72 14.05
C ILE A 80 4.05 8.59 13.73
N PRO A 81 4.45 7.75 14.70
CA PRO A 81 5.51 6.77 14.49
C PRO A 81 5.10 5.64 13.56
N TYR A 82 3.84 5.21 13.62
CA TYR A 82 3.23 4.18 12.75
C TYR A 82 1.71 4.33 12.72
N ALA A 83 1.11 3.95 11.61
CA ALA A 83 -0.33 3.99 11.39
C ALA A 83 -0.84 2.75 10.66
N LEU A 84 -2.09 2.36 10.94
CA LEU A 84 -2.89 1.51 10.08
C LEU A 84 -3.58 2.40 9.05
N VAL A 85 -3.46 2.05 7.77
CA VAL A 85 -4.17 2.70 6.67
C VAL A 85 -5.15 1.71 6.06
N LEU A 86 -6.41 2.12 5.97
CA LEU A 86 -7.51 1.37 5.40
C LEU A 86 -8.12 2.16 4.24
N GLU A 87 -8.54 1.48 3.17
CA GLU A 87 -9.46 2.04 2.18
C GLU A 87 -10.92 1.72 2.58
N ASP A 88 -11.87 2.37 1.96
CA ASP A 88 -13.30 2.27 2.30
C ASP A 88 -13.99 0.97 1.89
N ASP A 89 -13.25 0.05 1.28
CA ASP A 89 -13.67 -1.31 1.00
C ASP A 89 -13.01 -2.35 1.93
N ALA A 90 -12.14 -1.92 2.82
CA ALA A 90 -11.49 -2.80 3.78
C ALA A 90 -12.48 -3.39 4.78
N LEU A 91 -12.37 -4.69 5.02
CA LEU A 91 -13.13 -5.43 6.02
C LEU A 91 -12.17 -6.04 7.06
N PRO A 92 -11.88 -5.31 8.15
CA PRO A 92 -11.10 -5.80 9.26
C PRO A 92 -11.68 -7.07 9.90
N GLY A 93 -10.88 -8.12 10.00
CA GLY A 93 -11.25 -9.35 10.72
C GLY A 93 -11.05 -9.23 12.24
N PRO A 94 -11.58 -10.19 13.03
CA PRO A 94 -11.53 -10.16 14.50
C PRO A 94 -10.10 -10.23 15.06
N GLU A 95 -9.15 -10.78 14.30
CA GLU A 95 -7.76 -10.94 14.73
C GLU A 95 -6.93 -9.65 14.59
N LEU A 96 -7.49 -8.59 13.96
CA LEU A 96 -6.76 -7.36 13.66
C LEU A 96 -6.19 -6.72 14.91
N ALA A 97 -6.92 -6.69 16.03
CA ALA A 97 -6.46 -6.08 17.27
C ALA A 97 -5.18 -6.74 17.80
N SER A 98 -5.11 -8.08 17.77
CA SER A 98 -3.92 -8.85 18.14
C SER A 98 -2.75 -8.54 17.23
N HIS A 99 -2.97 -8.54 15.90
CA HIS A 99 -1.94 -8.19 14.94
C HIS A 99 -1.41 -6.76 15.13
N LEU A 100 -2.28 -5.78 15.38
CA LEU A 100 -1.85 -4.40 15.62
C LEU A 100 -1.04 -4.26 16.91
N ALA A 101 -1.42 -4.98 17.98
CA ALA A 101 -0.67 -5.01 19.22
C ALA A 101 0.71 -5.64 19.01
N GLY A 102 0.77 -6.75 18.29
CA GLY A 102 2.02 -7.47 18.00
C GLY A 102 2.95 -6.67 17.07
N ILE A 103 2.44 -6.09 15.99
CA ILE A 103 3.26 -5.28 15.07
C ILE A 103 3.95 -4.13 15.80
N LYS A 104 3.30 -3.49 16.80
CA LYS A 104 3.93 -2.43 17.60
C LYS A 104 5.23 -2.87 18.27
N THR A 105 5.37 -4.15 18.59
CA THR A 105 6.56 -4.66 19.31
C THR A 105 7.71 -5.00 18.38
N ILE A 106 7.46 -5.18 17.07
CA ILE A 106 8.46 -5.65 16.11
C ILE A 106 8.73 -4.68 14.95
N ILE A 107 7.87 -3.66 14.77
CA ILE A 107 8.07 -2.65 13.73
C ILE A 107 9.28 -1.76 14.08
N SER A 108 10.16 -1.56 13.11
CA SER A 108 11.35 -0.75 13.35
C SER A 108 10.99 0.73 13.52
N ALA A 109 11.67 1.41 14.45
CA ALA A 109 11.55 2.86 14.57
C ALA A 109 12.26 3.61 13.44
N THR A 110 13.35 3.04 12.89
CA THR A 110 14.24 3.74 11.96
C THR A 110 14.27 3.14 10.55
N ARG A 111 14.04 1.83 10.40
CA ARG A 111 14.05 1.16 9.09
C ARG A 111 12.69 1.29 8.44
N PRO A 112 12.60 1.69 7.15
CA PRO A 112 11.32 1.79 6.44
C PRO A 112 10.62 0.43 6.32
N GLU A 113 9.48 0.27 6.98
CA GLU A 113 8.73 -1.00 7.03
C GLU A 113 7.24 -0.81 6.79
N VAL A 114 6.67 -1.74 6.02
CA VAL A 114 5.25 -1.88 5.76
C VAL A 114 4.84 -3.32 6.06
N PHE A 115 3.69 -3.50 6.72
CA PHE A 115 3.07 -4.79 6.99
C PHE A 115 1.74 -4.87 6.25
N LEU A 116 1.68 -5.68 5.19
CA LEU A 116 0.46 -5.94 4.44
C LEU A 116 -0.40 -6.93 5.24
N LEU A 117 -1.59 -6.52 5.59
CA LEU A 117 -2.56 -7.33 6.32
C LEU A 117 -3.64 -7.92 5.40
N THR A 118 -3.54 -7.61 4.11
CA THR A 118 -4.41 -8.09 3.04
C THR A 118 -3.88 -9.38 2.43
N GLY A 119 -4.70 -10.11 1.68
CA GLY A 119 -4.27 -11.24 0.85
C GLY A 119 -3.42 -10.81 -0.35
N ASN A 120 -3.14 -11.73 -1.26
CA ASN A 120 -2.46 -11.51 -2.55
C ASN A 120 -0.94 -11.24 -2.48
N SER A 121 -0.25 -11.72 -1.47
CA SER A 121 1.20 -11.64 -1.39
C SER A 121 1.87 -13.00 -1.61
N ALA A 122 2.97 -13.01 -2.37
CA ALA A 122 3.94 -14.11 -2.40
C ALA A 122 5.13 -13.71 -1.53
N TYR A 123 5.54 -14.60 -0.64
CA TYR A 123 6.55 -14.30 0.36
C TYR A 123 7.60 -15.41 0.49
N ASN A 124 8.76 -15.04 1.04
CA ASN A 124 9.82 -15.98 1.35
C ASN A 124 9.58 -16.59 2.75
N PRO A 125 9.30 -17.91 2.86
CA PRO A 125 8.98 -18.55 4.13
C PRO A 125 10.16 -18.63 5.12
N LYS A 126 11.40 -18.47 4.62
CA LYS A 126 12.61 -18.48 5.46
C LYS A 126 12.92 -17.12 6.09
N LEU A 127 12.39 -16.02 5.52
CA LEU A 127 12.61 -14.68 6.01
C LEU A 127 11.37 -14.20 6.78
N LYS A 128 11.40 -14.36 8.10
CA LYS A 128 10.25 -14.07 8.96
C LYS A 128 10.61 -13.23 10.18
N LYS A 129 9.60 -12.57 10.74
CA LYS A 129 9.56 -11.97 12.08
C LYS A 129 8.41 -12.61 12.85
N MET A 130 8.55 -12.71 14.15
CA MET A 130 7.48 -13.15 15.06
C MET A 130 7.30 -12.10 16.14
N ASP A 131 6.06 -11.79 16.46
CA ASP A 131 5.72 -10.86 17.54
C ASP A 131 5.49 -11.58 18.88
N LEU A 132 5.18 -10.83 19.92
CA LEU A 132 4.94 -11.36 21.29
C LEU A 132 3.62 -12.17 21.39
N HIS A 133 2.74 -12.09 20.41
CA HIS A 133 1.49 -12.85 20.33
C HIS A 133 1.61 -14.08 19.41
N ASN A 134 2.85 -14.45 19.01
CA ASN A 134 3.15 -15.54 18.09
C ASN A 134 2.61 -15.33 16.66
N ASN A 135 2.21 -14.10 16.27
CA ASN A 135 1.91 -13.83 14.89
C ASN A 135 3.21 -13.80 14.08
N VAL A 136 3.18 -14.45 12.92
CA VAL A 136 4.37 -14.55 12.06
C VAL A 136 4.16 -13.71 10.80
N TYR A 137 5.15 -12.89 10.50
CA TYR A 137 5.18 -12.03 9.30
C TYR A 137 6.35 -12.41 8.42
N TYR A 138 6.07 -12.61 7.14
CA TYR A 138 7.03 -13.07 6.16
C TYR A 138 7.46 -11.95 5.23
N ARG A 139 8.70 -12.02 4.74
CA ARG A 139 9.23 -11.05 3.79
C ARG A 139 8.54 -11.18 2.44
N VAL A 140 7.85 -10.14 2.00
CA VAL A 140 7.14 -10.12 0.72
C VAL A 140 8.14 -10.07 -0.43
N ALA A 141 7.96 -10.96 -1.41
CA ALA A 141 8.65 -10.94 -2.71
C ALA A 141 7.78 -10.19 -3.73
N TYR A 142 6.52 -10.57 -3.85
CA TYR A 142 5.51 -9.94 -4.69
C TYR A 142 4.24 -9.72 -3.88
N GLY A 143 3.55 -8.63 -4.12
CA GLY A 143 2.30 -8.34 -3.42
C GLY A 143 1.67 -7.07 -3.96
N SER A 144 0.36 -6.98 -3.81
CA SER A 144 -0.45 -5.81 -4.14
C SER A 144 -1.51 -5.63 -3.05
N GLY A 145 -2.30 -4.58 -3.17
CA GLY A 145 -3.37 -4.24 -2.24
C GLY A 145 -2.96 -3.10 -1.31
N GLY A 146 -3.63 -1.97 -1.51
CA GLY A 146 -3.48 -0.76 -0.69
C GLY A 146 -4.57 -0.62 0.36
N TYR A 147 -5.56 -1.54 0.38
CA TYR A 147 -6.75 -1.39 1.19
C TYR A 147 -6.58 -1.73 2.69
N GLY A 148 -5.40 -2.26 3.11
CA GLY A 148 -5.16 -2.56 4.53
C GLY A 148 -3.70 -2.87 4.85
N TYR A 149 -2.98 -1.91 5.45
CA TYR A 149 -1.57 -2.09 5.81
C TYR A 149 -1.15 -1.22 6.99
N VAL A 150 -0.15 -1.66 7.72
CA VAL A 150 0.55 -0.84 8.72
C VAL A 150 1.84 -0.30 8.11
N ILE A 151 2.08 0.98 8.31
CA ILE A 151 3.29 1.68 7.83
C ILE A 151 3.93 2.47 8.96
N ASN A 152 5.27 2.49 9.03
CA ASN A 152 5.98 3.37 9.92
C ASN A 152 6.36 4.71 9.26
N ARG A 153 6.70 5.69 10.09
CA ARG A 153 7.06 7.04 9.62
C ARG A 153 8.24 7.04 8.66
N SER A 154 9.25 6.19 8.90
CA SER A 154 10.40 6.08 8.00
C SER A 154 10.01 5.60 6.59
N ALA A 155 9.06 4.65 6.50
CA ALA A 155 8.54 4.21 5.20
C ALA A 155 7.69 5.30 4.52
N ALA A 156 6.88 6.02 5.29
CA ALA A 156 6.12 7.17 4.80
C ALA A 156 7.04 8.24 4.21
N GLN A 157 8.15 8.57 4.89
CA GLN A 157 9.17 9.52 4.39
C GLN A 157 9.80 9.05 3.09
N GLU A 158 10.21 7.78 3.01
CA GLU A 158 10.85 7.24 1.81
C GLU A 158 9.89 7.17 0.63
N ILE A 159 8.62 6.81 0.84
CA ILE A 159 7.63 6.82 -0.25
C ILE A 159 7.38 8.25 -0.74
N LEU A 160 7.20 9.22 0.17
CA LEU A 160 7.04 10.63 -0.22
C LEU A 160 8.22 11.15 -1.02
N LYS A 161 9.45 10.79 -0.63
CA LYS A 161 10.66 11.19 -1.35
C LYS A 161 10.73 10.60 -2.76
N GLN A 162 10.25 9.37 -2.96
CA GLN A 162 10.41 8.63 -4.21
C GLN A 162 9.20 8.70 -5.15
N ASN A 163 8.01 8.97 -4.61
CA ASN A 163 6.76 8.97 -5.36
C ASN A 163 6.12 10.37 -5.42
N ARG A 164 6.92 11.40 -5.37
CA ARG A 164 6.47 12.78 -5.54
C ARG A 164 7.45 13.55 -6.44
N PRO A 165 7.05 13.88 -7.69
CA PRO A 165 5.73 13.62 -8.31
C PRO A 165 5.42 12.13 -8.45
N ILE A 166 4.12 11.78 -8.59
CA ILE A 166 3.65 10.40 -8.62
C ILE A 166 4.21 9.66 -9.83
N ILE A 167 4.88 8.57 -9.58
CA ILE A 167 5.44 7.65 -10.58
C ILE A 167 4.71 6.31 -10.53
N PHE A 168 4.38 5.84 -9.31
CA PHE A 168 3.81 4.54 -9.04
C PHE A 168 2.43 4.67 -8.42
N GLU A 169 1.59 3.69 -8.67
CA GLU A 169 0.34 3.44 -7.96
C GLU A 169 0.63 3.24 -6.46
N ALA A 170 -0.36 3.53 -5.60
CA ALA A 170 -0.18 3.50 -4.13
C ALA A 170 0.31 2.15 -3.59
N ASP A 171 -0.10 1.05 -4.24
CA ASP A 171 0.17 -0.33 -3.81
C ASP A 171 1.26 -1.05 -4.62
N ARG A 172 2.12 -0.33 -5.30
CA ARG A 172 3.27 -0.91 -6.05
C ARG A 172 4.42 -1.33 -5.12
N TRP A 173 4.07 -2.07 -4.08
CA TRP A 173 5.02 -2.54 -3.07
C TRP A 173 6.28 -3.20 -3.62
N PRO A 174 6.22 -4.06 -4.69
CA PRO A 174 7.43 -4.64 -5.28
C PRO A 174 8.39 -3.59 -5.84
N LEU A 175 7.88 -2.50 -6.45
CA LEU A 175 8.72 -1.45 -7.01
C LEU A 175 9.37 -0.61 -5.90
N PHE A 176 8.61 -0.20 -4.88
CA PHE A 176 9.17 0.48 -3.70
C PHE A 176 10.24 -0.38 -3.01
N ARG A 177 10.03 -1.69 -2.89
CA ARG A 177 10.99 -2.62 -2.33
C ARG A 177 12.25 -2.75 -3.19
N LEU A 178 12.10 -2.93 -4.51
CA LEU A 178 13.23 -3.07 -5.45
C LEU A 178 13.96 -1.74 -5.67
N ASN A 179 13.30 -0.61 -5.48
CA ASN A 179 13.94 0.70 -5.40
C ASN A 179 14.77 0.88 -4.11
N GLY A 180 14.63 -0.03 -3.17
CA GLY A 180 15.45 -0.10 -1.96
C GLY A 180 14.92 0.76 -0.81
N CYS A 181 13.72 1.33 -0.97
CA CYS A 181 13.16 2.20 0.05
C CYS A 181 12.37 1.47 1.14
N LEU A 182 11.88 0.26 0.88
CA LEU A 182 11.00 -0.44 1.83
C LEU A 182 11.45 -1.86 2.14
N ARG A 183 11.13 -2.28 3.37
CA ARG A 183 10.96 -3.67 3.75
C ARG A 183 9.46 -3.94 3.88
N VAL A 184 8.96 -4.90 3.11
CA VAL A 184 7.53 -5.25 3.10
C VAL A 184 7.36 -6.62 3.70
N TRP A 185 6.45 -6.72 4.66
CA TRP A 185 6.09 -7.94 5.38
C TRP A 185 4.62 -8.27 5.14
N CYS A 186 4.22 -9.51 5.25
CA CYS A 186 2.82 -9.91 5.26
C CYS A 186 2.56 -11.00 6.30
N SER A 187 1.35 -11.07 6.83
CA SER A 187 0.85 -12.21 7.59
C SER A 187 0.69 -13.44 6.68
N LYS A 188 0.63 -14.63 7.25
CA LYS A 188 0.39 -15.87 6.47
C LYS A 188 -1.01 -15.91 5.87
N GLN A 189 -1.98 -15.41 6.62
CA GLN A 189 -3.38 -15.29 6.21
C GLN A 189 -3.77 -13.82 6.15
N ALA A 190 -4.78 -13.51 5.32
CA ALA A 190 -5.35 -12.19 5.28
C ALA A 190 -6.06 -11.87 6.60
N VAL A 191 -5.68 -10.77 7.23
CA VAL A 191 -6.32 -10.23 8.45
C VAL A 191 -7.39 -9.20 8.09
N ILE A 192 -7.23 -8.59 6.93
CA ILE A 192 -8.15 -7.63 6.33
C ILE A 192 -8.55 -8.16 4.96
N THR A 193 -9.84 -8.31 4.74
CA THR A 193 -10.41 -8.67 3.44
C THR A 193 -11.03 -7.42 2.78
N THR A 194 -11.62 -7.56 1.60
CA THR A 194 -12.28 -6.47 0.90
C THR A 194 -13.72 -6.82 0.57
N SER A 195 -14.60 -5.83 0.62
CA SER A 195 -15.98 -5.96 0.13
C SER A 195 -16.07 -5.94 -1.41
N ASP A 196 -15.01 -5.55 -2.11
CA ASP A 196 -14.92 -5.48 -3.57
C ASP A 196 -14.25 -6.75 -4.15
N VAL A 197 -14.83 -7.91 -3.86
CA VAL A 197 -14.28 -9.23 -4.24
C VAL A 197 -14.19 -9.39 -5.76
N THR A 198 -15.17 -8.88 -6.51
CA THR A 198 -15.22 -9.01 -7.98
C THR A 198 -14.43 -7.91 -8.70
N ARG A 199 -13.97 -6.89 -7.98
CA ARG A 199 -13.39 -5.66 -8.53
C ARG A 199 -14.32 -4.87 -9.47
N GLU A 200 -15.59 -5.24 -9.55
CA GLU A 200 -16.58 -4.60 -10.42
C GLU A 200 -16.96 -3.21 -9.92
N THR A 201 -16.90 -3.00 -8.62
CA THR A 201 -17.16 -1.71 -7.98
C THR A 201 -15.92 -0.84 -7.88
N SER A 202 -14.75 -1.35 -8.30
CA SER A 202 -13.50 -0.59 -8.28
C SER A 202 -13.56 0.55 -9.30
N VAL A 203 -13.62 1.75 -8.77
CA VAL A 203 -13.57 2.99 -9.54
C VAL A 203 -12.29 3.11 -10.38
N LEU A 204 -11.26 2.31 -10.05
CA LEU A 204 -9.94 2.32 -10.70
C LEU A 204 -9.90 1.48 -11.98
N ASP A 205 -10.85 0.57 -12.20
CA ASP A 205 -10.77 -0.41 -13.30
C ASP A 205 -11.15 0.16 -14.67
N SER A 206 -11.91 1.25 -14.70
CA SER A 206 -12.27 1.92 -15.96
C SER A 206 -11.01 2.55 -16.59
N GLY A 207 -10.63 2.04 -17.76
CA GLY A 207 -9.46 2.48 -18.51
C GLY A 207 -8.12 1.82 -18.13
N ARG A 208 -8.04 1.06 -17.05
CA ARG A 208 -6.82 0.36 -16.63
C ARG A 208 -6.42 -0.72 -17.66
N LYS A 209 -7.39 -1.52 -18.12
CA LYS A 209 -7.16 -2.55 -19.13
C LYS A 209 -6.62 -1.96 -20.44
N GLN A 210 -7.20 -0.84 -20.89
CA GLN A 210 -6.77 -0.17 -22.13
C GLN A 210 -5.35 0.42 -22.03
N ARG A 211 -4.92 0.83 -20.85
CA ARG A 211 -3.61 1.45 -20.62
C ARG A 211 -2.53 0.48 -20.16
N PHE A 212 -2.88 -0.78 -19.91
CA PHE A 212 -1.97 -1.76 -19.32
C PHE A 212 -0.64 -1.92 -20.09
N ALA A 213 -0.70 -2.03 -21.42
CA ALA A 213 0.49 -2.18 -22.25
C ALA A 213 1.40 -0.93 -22.17
N ALA A 214 0.80 0.26 -22.33
CA ALA A 214 1.53 1.54 -22.22
C ALA A 214 2.13 1.72 -20.81
N ARG A 215 1.35 1.42 -19.77
CA ARG A 215 1.82 1.47 -18.38
C ARG A 215 2.98 0.52 -18.12
N SER A 216 2.89 -0.71 -18.61
CA SER A 216 3.95 -1.72 -18.50
C SER A 216 5.23 -1.28 -19.21
N ALA A 217 5.10 -0.73 -20.43
CA ALA A 217 6.22 -0.19 -21.19
C ALA A 217 6.90 0.98 -20.44
N TYR A 218 6.11 1.92 -19.92
CA TYR A 218 6.61 3.04 -19.13
C TYR A 218 7.38 2.58 -17.88
N ILE A 219 6.79 1.68 -17.09
CA ILE A 219 7.43 1.14 -15.89
C ILE A 219 8.73 0.40 -16.24
N ASN A 220 8.76 -0.37 -17.33
CA ASN A 220 9.97 -1.07 -17.75
C ASN A 220 11.09 -0.10 -18.18
N LYS A 221 10.74 1.01 -18.84
CA LYS A 221 11.68 2.10 -19.13
C LYS A 221 12.17 2.74 -17.83
N PHE A 222 11.26 3.09 -16.92
CA PHE A 222 11.58 3.73 -15.65
C PHE A 222 12.49 2.87 -14.76
N LYS A 223 12.29 1.54 -14.70
CA LYS A 223 13.16 0.62 -13.94
C LYS A 223 14.64 0.71 -14.33
N ARG A 224 14.95 1.11 -15.58
CA ARG A 224 16.33 1.27 -16.06
C ARG A 224 17.01 2.51 -15.45
N THR A 225 16.24 3.49 -15.00
CA THR A 225 16.77 4.71 -14.36
C THR A 225 17.04 4.54 -12.87
N ILE A 226 16.47 3.49 -12.25
CA ILE A 226 16.64 3.21 -10.83
C ILE A 226 18.05 2.70 -10.55
N ARG A 227 18.82 3.47 -9.78
CA ARG A 227 20.18 3.07 -9.38
C ARG A 227 20.18 1.72 -8.66
N PHE A 228 21.04 0.83 -9.10
CA PHE A 228 21.19 -0.53 -8.55
C PHE A 228 19.95 -1.43 -8.66
N TYR A 229 18.95 -1.10 -9.48
CA TYR A 229 17.76 -1.93 -9.66
C TYR A 229 18.10 -3.37 -10.05
N GLN A 230 18.98 -3.55 -11.04
CA GLN A 230 19.36 -4.89 -11.53
C GLN A 230 20.06 -5.71 -10.44
N MET A 231 20.98 -5.11 -9.69
CA MET A 231 21.66 -5.79 -8.58
C MET A 231 20.67 -6.24 -7.50
N ARG A 232 19.72 -5.36 -7.14
CA ARG A 232 18.69 -5.69 -6.15
C ARG A 232 17.75 -6.77 -6.65
N ARG A 233 17.40 -6.74 -7.95
CA ARG A 233 16.60 -7.79 -8.58
C ARG A 233 17.32 -9.13 -8.56
N ILE A 234 18.60 -9.17 -8.91
CA ILE A 234 19.41 -10.41 -8.86
C ILE A 234 19.48 -10.95 -7.42
N LYS A 235 19.80 -10.07 -6.47
CA LYS A 235 19.80 -10.44 -5.03
C LYS A 235 18.46 -11.01 -4.59
N ASP A 236 17.36 -10.39 -5.02
CA ASP A 236 16.01 -10.82 -4.72
C ASP A 236 15.69 -12.20 -5.31
N LEU A 237 16.08 -12.44 -6.57
CA LEU A 237 15.95 -13.75 -7.21
C LEU A 237 16.73 -14.83 -6.48
N LEU A 238 17.95 -14.53 -6.05
CA LEU A 238 18.78 -15.47 -5.28
C LEU A 238 18.16 -15.79 -3.92
N LEU A 239 17.67 -14.78 -3.20
CA LEU A 239 17.01 -14.97 -1.91
C LEU A 239 15.71 -15.79 -2.02
N ASN A 240 15.03 -15.71 -3.15
CA ASN A 240 13.75 -16.40 -3.39
C ASN A 240 13.91 -17.73 -4.17
N LYS A 241 15.16 -18.14 -4.51
CA LYS A 241 15.45 -19.35 -5.26
C LYS A 241 14.90 -20.63 -4.62
N THR A 242 14.72 -20.64 -3.32
CA THR A 242 14.20 -21.80 -2.55
C THR A 242 12.70 -21.97 -2.61
N GLY A 243 12.01 -21.18 -3.42
CA GLY A 243 10.55 -21.18 -3.56
C GLY A 243 9.86 -20.12 -2.72
N LEU A 244 8.74 -19.63 -3.25
CA LEU A 244 7.86 -18.68 -2.60
C LEU A 244 6.58 -19.38 -2.14
N ALA A 245 6.05 -18.96 -1.00
CA ALA A 245 4.72 -19.33 -0.55
C ALA A 245 3.72 -18.22 -0.88
N GLN A 246 2.45 -18.59 -1.02
CA GLN A 246 1.35 -17.66 -1.26
C GLN A 246 0.62 -17.37 0.04
N GLN A 247 0.22 -16.13 0.23
CA GLN A 247 -0.67 -15.71 1.30
C GLN A 247 -2.08 -16.22 0.99
N ARG A 248 -2.78 -16.71 1.99
CA ARG A 248 -4.14 -17.25 1.89
C ARG A 248 -5.15 -16.29 2.50
#